data_ab04284aaf296051ec068924dfb5374e
#
_entry.id   ab04284aaf296051ec068924dfb5374e
#
_cell.length_a   1.000
_cell.length_b   1.000
_cell.length_c   1.000
_cell.angle_alpha   90.00
_cell.angle_beta   90.00
_cell.angle_gamma   90.00
#
_symmetry.space_group_name_H-M   'P 1'
#
loop_
_entity.id
_entity.type
_entity.pdbx_description
1 polymer ?
#
loop_
_entity_poly.entity_id
_entity_poly.type
_entity_poly.pdbx_seq_one_letter_code
_entity_poly.pdbx_strand_id
1 'polypeptide(L)'
;MGREGPLVHNAASGETHETKVSYSRLLTSRTFIGCVAATFGAYWALSLGLTWFTPFIVKGLGFSQKDAGWISVLPWVFGAFIVILTGWLSQRLMANGMTTRGARGVLGAAPLIAGGLILLGIPHVDSAGMKIALLVIGSGLCGSIYVVCPPMLGEFTPVSQRGAVIAIYGALYTLSGIIAPFVMGTVIQHAGGAMLDGYMTGFIINGCVMIVAGLLGLLLLWPNTERARLLSEPAQAKFA
;
A
#
# COMPACT_ATOMS: atom_id res chain seq x y z
N MET A 1 -13.59 14.41 -16.37
CA MET A 1 -14.98 14.67 -15.98
C MET A 1 -15.40 13.61 -14.98
N GLY A 2 -15.40 13.95 -13.67
CA GLY A 2 -15.86 13.05 -12.62
C GLY A 2 -17.37 12.90 -12.69
N ARG A 3 -17.86 11.69 -12.87
CA ARG A 3 -19.28 11.39 -12.68
C ARG A 3 -19.53 11.42 -11.17
N GLU A 4 -20.23 12.45 -10.73
CA GLU A 4 -20.80 12.53 -9.39
C GLU A 4 -21.75 11.36 -9.17
N GLY A 5 -21.78 10.83 -7.94
CA GLY A 5 -22.70 9.75 -7.58
C GLY A 5 -24.17 10.19 -7.73
N PRO A 6 -25.12 9.25 -7.71
CA PRO A 6 -26.53 9.58 -7.89
C PRO A 6 -27.01 10.50 -6.76
N LEU A 7 -27.26 11.77 -7.11
CA LEU A 7 -27.89 12.75 -6.25
C LEU A 7 -29.40 12.51 -6.33
N VAL A 8 -30.02 12.14 -5.23
CA VAL A 8 -31.48 12.12 -5.14
C VAL A 8 -31.95 13.57 -4.93
N HIS A 9 -32.45 14.18 -5.99
CA HIS A 9 -33.06 15.50 -5.94
C HIS A 9 -34.45 15.39 -5.29
N ASN A 10 -34.57 15.84 -4.02
CA ASN A 10 -35.90 16.16 -3.47
C ASN A 10 -36.23 17.60 -3.86
N ALA A 11 -37.20 17.78 -4.76
CA ALA A 11 -37.58 19.05 -5.36
C ALA A 11 -38.14 20.10 -4.36
N ALA A 12 -38.23 19.79 -3.07
CA ALA A 12 -38.89 20.68 -2.07
C ALA A 12 -37.95 21.47 -1.19
N SER A 13 -36.63 21.16 -1.15
CA SER A 13 -35.72 21.84 -0.18
C SER A 13 -34.34 22.25 -0.74
N GLY A 14 -34.04 21.99 -1.99
CA GLY A 14 -32.72 22.37 -2.57
C GLY A 14 -31.51 21.69 -1.91
N GLU A 15 -31.70 20.83 -0.91
CA GLU A 15 -30.66 20.10 -0.23
C GLU A 15 -30.52 18.70 -0.87
N THR A 16 -29.36 18.46 -1.46
CA THR A 16 -28.97 17.13 -1.94
C THR A 16 -28.62 16.27 -0.72
N HIS A 17 -29.59 15.51 -0.20
CA HIS A 17 -29.34 14.50 0.83
C HIS A 17 -28.58 13.32 0.24
N GLU A 18 -27.26 13.31 0.40
CA GLU A 18 -26.45 12.14 0.07
C GLU A 18 -26.77 11.02 1.08
N THR A 19 -27.20 9.86 0.58
CA THR A 19 -27.55 8.71 1.43
C THR A 19 -26.32 8.21 2.18
N LYS A 20 -26.28 8.38 3.49
CA LYS A 20 -25.19 7.87 4.34
C LYS A 20 -25.25 6.34 4.39
N VAL A 21 -24.09 5.70 4.22
CA VAL A 21 -23.92 4.24 4.38
C VAL A 21 -23.36 3.97 5.78
N SER A 22 -23.80 2.86 6.42
CA SER A 22 -23.25 2.50 7.75
C SER A 22 -21.73 2.30 7.67
N TYR A 23 -20.99 2.90 8.60
CA TYR A 23 -19.54 2.72 8.71
C TYR A 23 -19.14 1.25 8.82
N SER A 24 -19.89 0.42 9.54
CA SER A 24 -19.63 -1.01 9.62
C SER A 24 -19.59 -1.65 8.23
N ARG A 25 -20.55 -1.34 7.35
CA ARG A 25 -20.57 -1.88 5.97
C ARG A 25 -19.40 -1.37 5.13
N LEU A 26 -19.02 -0.11 5.28
CA LEU A 26 -17.88 0.49 4.56
C LEU A 26 -16.56 -0.16 4.99
N LEU A 27 -16.33 -0.27 6.30
CA LEU A 27 -15.07 -0.77 6.89
C LEU A 27 -14.92 -2.29 6.78
N THR A 28 -16.01 -3.06 6.71
CA THR A 28 -15.99 -4.50 6.49
C THR A 28 -16.05 -4.90 5.00
N SER A 29 -16.09 -3.94 4.09
CA SER A 29 -16.09 -4.21 2.67
C SER A 29 -14.76 -4.87 2.24
N ARG A 30 -14.86 -5.81 1.29
CA ARG A 30 -13.66 -6.52 0.78
C ARG A 30 -12.60 -5.54 0.26
N THR A 31 -13.03 -4.51 -0.47
CA THR A 31 -12.11 -3.51 -1.03
C THR A 31 -11.44 -2.68 0.06
N PHE A 32 -12.13 -2.30 1.14
CA PHE A 32 -11.51 -1.60 2.26
C PHE A 32 -10.46 -2.48 2.94
N ILE A 33 -10.80 -3.72 3.28
CA ILE A 33 -9.87 -4.68 3.89
C ILE A 33 -8.67 -4.94 2.97
N GLY A 34 -8.91 -5.10 1.67
CA GLY A 34 -7.86 -5.27 0.67
C GLY A 34 -6.92 -4.07 0.57
N CYS A 35 -7.46 -2.84 0.59
CA CYS A 35 -6.65 -1.62 0.64
C CYS A 35 -5.82 -1.53 1.92
N VAL A 36 -6.40 -1.79 3.08
CA VAL A 36 -5.68 -1.79 4.36
C VAL A 36 -4.56 -2.83 4.35
N ALA A 37 -4.85 -4.07 3.96
CA ALA A 37 -3.86 -5.16 3.95
C ALA A 37 -2.71 -4.87 2.98
N ALA A 38 -3.01 -4.45 1.75
CA ALA A 38 -1.99 -4.14 0.75
C ALA A 38 -1.11 -2.95 1.18
N THR A 39 -1.73 -1.89 1.71
CA THR A 39 -0.98 -0.71 2.16
C THR A 39 -0.24 -0.96 3.47
N PHE A 40 -0.74 -1.84 4.35
CA PHE A 40 -0.02 -2.29 5.54
C PHE A 40 1.32 -2.93 5.15
N GLY A 41 1.35 -3.83 4.16
CA GLY A 41 2.61 -4.41 3.66
C GLY A 41 3.53 -3.40 2.98
N ALA A 42 2.97 -2.44 2.25
CA ALA A 42 3.75 -1.36 1.66
C ALA A 42 4.37 -0.44 2.72
N TYR A 43 3.59 -0.08 3.76
CA TYR A 43 4.06 0.77 4.84
C TYR A 43 5.06 0.04 5.76
N TRP A 44 4.95 -1.29 5.87
CA TRP A 44 5.96 -2.14 6.50
C TRP A 44 7.33 -1.93 5.82
N ALA A 45 7.40 -2.08 4.50
CA ALA A 45 8.64 -1.88 3.74
C ALA A 45 9.15 -0.43 3.84
N LEU A 46 8.25 0.56 3.77
CA LEU A 46 8.59 1.97 3.90
C LEU A 46 9.19 2.28 5.26
N SER A 47 8.61 1.79 6.36
CA SER A 47 9.11 2.05 7.71
C SER A 47 10.47 1.40 7.97
N LEU A 48 10.72 0.21 7.40
CA LEU A 48 12.05 -0.41 7.41
C LEU A 48 13.06 0.42 6.61
N GLY A 49 12.66 0.97 5.48
CA GLY A 49 13.49 1.88 4.69
C GLY A 49 13.91 3.12 5.48
N LEU A 50 13.00 3.69 6.26
CA LEU A 50 13.28 4.87 7.11
C LEU A 50 14.19 4.56 8.30
N THR A 51 14.07 3.38 8.89
CA THR A 51 14.71 3.06 10.17
C THR A 51 15.96 2.21 10.03
N TRP A 52 15.98 1.25 9.10
CA TRP A 52 17.00 0.22 9.03
C TRP A 52 17.86 0.24 7.76
N PHE A 53 17.49 1.00 6.73
CA PHE A 53 18.27 1.02 5.48
C PHE A 53 19.67 1.60 5.68
N THR A 54 19.78 2.79 6.27
CA THR A 54 21.09 3.40 6.58
C THR A 54 21.92 2.55 7.55
N PRO A 55 21.39 2.06 8.68
CA PRO A 55 22.11 1.10 9.54
C PRO A 55 22.59 -0.15 8.81
N PHE A 56 21.80 -0.71 7.88
CA PHE A 56 22.21 -1.84 7.06
C PHE A 56 23.43 -1.51 6.18
N ILE A 57 23.41 -0.36 5.50
CA ILE A 57 24.51 0.05 4.62
C ILE A 57 25.80 0.24 5.42
N VAL A 58 25.70 0.87 6.60
CA VAL A 58 26.89 1.15 7.45
C VAL A 58 27.36 -0.10 8.18
N LYS A 59 26.47 -0.76 8.94
CA LYS A 59 26.84 -1.86 9.85
C LYS A 59 26.82 -3.22 9.17
N GLY A 60 25.95 -3.40 8.18
CA GLY A 60 25.84 -4.66 7.45
C GLY A 60 26.81 -4.76 6.28
N LEU A 61 26.98 -3.68 5.51
CA LEU A 61 27.80 -3.68 4.31
C LEU A 61 29.15 -2.95 4.46
N GLY A 62 29.41 -2.27 5.58
CA GLY A 62 30.70 -1.62 5.89
C GLY A 62 30.96 -0.30 5.15
N PHE A 63 29.94 0.35 4.59
CA PHE A 63 30.10 1.67 3.95
C PHE A 63 30.29 2.79 4.98
N SER A 64 30.91 3.90 4.54
CA SER A 64 31.01 5.09 5.36
C SER A 64 29.63 5.71 5.62
N GLN A 65 29.49 6.43 6.75
CA GLN A 65 28.24 7.15 7.07
C GLN A 65 27.85 8.16 5.99
N LYS A 66 28.85 8.78 5.33
CA LYS A 66 28.65 9.73 4.25
C LYS A 66 28.06 9.05 3.01
N ASP A 67 28.64 7.92 2.59
CA ASP A 67 28.18 7.17 1.43
C ASP A 67 26.79 6.56 1.68
N ALA A 68 26.56 6.03 2.88
CA ALA A 68 25.26 5.52 3.30
C ALA A 68 24.16 6.58 3.23
N GLY A 69 24.47 7.83 3.57
CA GLY A 69 23.55 8.96 3.42
C GLY A 69 23.09 9.15 1.97
N TRP A 70 24.02 9.18 1.01
CA TRP A 70 23.70 9.31 -0.41
C TRP A 70 22.94 8.10 -0.96
N ILE A 71 23.39 6.90 -0.61
CA ILE A 71 22.75 5.65 -1.04
C ILE A 71 21.30 5.57 -0.52
N SER A 72 21.05 6.06 0.70
CA SER A 72 19.72 6.04 1.32
C SER A 72 18.68 6.93 0.64
N VAL A 73 19.10 7.82 -0.26
CA VAL A 73 18.18 8.63 -1.09
C VAL A 73 17.62 7.81 -2.27
N LEU A 74 18.35 6.81 -2.75
CA LEU A 74 17.99 6.10 -3.99
C LEU A 74 16.60 5.43 -3.96
N PRO A 75 16.17 4.74 -2.87
CA PRO A 75 14.82 4.17 -2.80
C PRO A 75 13.71 5.21 -2.93
N TRP A 76 13.93 6.41 -2.41
CA TRP A 76 12.95 7.50 -2.45
C TRP A 76 12.81 8.08 -3.85
N VAL A 77 13.94 8.27 -4.54
CA VAL A 77 13.94 8.73 -5.95
C VAL A 77 13.25 7.70 -6.85
N PHE A 78 13.62 6.42 -6.69
CA PHE A 78 12.99 5.35 -7.46
C PHE A 78 11.50 5.20 -7.11
N GLY A 79 11.14 5.26 -5.84
CA GLY A 79 9.76 5.23 -5.37
C GLY A 79 8.92 6.39 -5.92
N ALA A 80 9.46 7.60 -5.96
CA ALA A 80 8.79 8.75 -6.57
C ALA A 80 8.50 8.53 -8.07
N PHE A 81 9.46 7.96 -8.81
CA PHE A 81 9.26 7.56 -10.20
C PHE A 81 8.14 6.55 -10.34
N ILE A 82 8.11 5.49 -9.50
CA ILE A 82 7.05 4.48 -9.50
C ILE A 82 5.67 5.08 -9.19
N VAL A 83 5.58 6.00 -8.23
CA VAL A 83 4.33 6.72 -7.91
C VAL A 83 3.79 7.48 -9.12
N ILE A 84 4.64 8.27 -9.78
CA ILE A 84 4.27 9.05 -10.98
C ILE A 84 3.85 8.11 -12.11
N LEU A 85 4.64 7.08 -12.39
CA LEU A 85 4.38 6.10 -13.45
C LEU A 85 3.07 5.36 -13.20
N THR A 86 2.83 4.90 -11.96
CA THR A 86 1.60 4.19 -11.58
C THR A 86 0.38 5.09 -11.73
N GLY A 87 0.46 6.35 -11.29
CA GLY A 87 -0.62 7.32 -11.41
C GLY A 87 -0.97 7.59 -12.88
N TRP A 88 0.02 7.87 -13.70
CA TRP A 88 -0.15 8.10 -15.13
C TRP A 88 -0.72 6.87 -15.85
N LEU A 89 -0.13 5.70 -15.63
CA LEU A 89 -0.56 4.45 -16.26
C LEU A 89 -1.98 4.07 -15.84
N SER A 90 -2.33 4.20 -14.56
CA SER A 90 -3.68 3.94 -14.05
C SER A 90 -4.73 4.81 -14.75
N GLN A 91 -4.47 6.11 -14.89
CA GLN A 91 -5.38 7.03 -15.56
C GLN A 91 -5.52 6.69 -17.05
N ARG A 92 -4.41 6.40 -17.73
CA ARG A 92 -4.41 6.04 -19.16
C ARG A 92 -5.17 4.74 -19.43
N LEU A 93 -4.99 3.72 -18.59
CA LEU A 93 -5.71 2.45 -18.70
C LEU A 93 -7.21 2.63 -18.49
N MET A 94 -7.62 3.45 -17.53
CA MET A 94 -9.03 3.77 -17.30
C MET A 94 -9.62 4.59 -18.45
N ALA A 95 -8.88 5.53 -19.02
CA ALA A 95 -9.33 6.28 -20.20
C ALA A 95 -9.54 5.38 -21.42
N ASN A 96 -8.78 4.28 -21.54
CA ASN A 96 -8.92 3.26 -22.58
C ASN A 96 -10.03 2.22 -22.25
N GLY A 97 -10.87 2.45 -21.25
CA GLY A 97 -12.01 1.60 -20.90
C GLY A 97 -11.69 0.41 -20.00
N MET A 98 -10.47 0.32 -19.45
CA MET A 98 -10.15 -0.73 -18.48
C MET A 98 -10.93 -0.53 -17.18
N THR A 99 -11.36 -1.64 -16.57
CA THR A 99 -12.07 -1.61 -15.28
C THR A 99 -11.14 -1.10 -14.16
N THR A 100 -11.71 -0.45 -13.15
CA THR A 100 -10.95 0.04 -11.98
C THR A 100 -10.14 -1.08 -11.31
N ARG A 101 -10.66 -2.30 -11.27
CA ARG A 101 -9.93 -3.46 -10.76
C ARG A 101 -8.65 -3.72 -11.54
N GLY A 102 -8.69 -3.74 -12.86
CA GLY A 102 -7.51 -3.94 -13.70
C GLY A 102 -6.55 -2.76 -13.64
N ALA A 103 -7.08 -1.55 -13.83
CA ALA A 103 -6.29 -0.32 -13.92
C ALA A 103 -5.73 0.17 -12.58
N ARG A 104 -6.27 -0.25 -11.45
CA ARG A 104 -5.83 0.16 -10.11
C ARG A 104 -5.51 -1.04 -9.22
N GLY A 105 -6.41 -2.01 -9.10
CA GLY A 105 -6.21 -3.16 -8.22
C GLY A 105 -4.97 -3.99 -8.59
N VAL A 106 -4.86 -4.41 -9.87
CA VAL A 106 -3.70 -5.17 -10.34
C VAL A 106 -2.44 -4.30 -10.39
N LEU A 107 -2.57 -3.06 -10.89
CA LEU A 107 -1.43 -2.14 -11.02
C LEU A 107 -0.83 -1.73 -9.67
N GLY A 108 -1.61 -1.73 -8.59
CA GLY A 108 -1.11 -1.49 -7.24
C GLY A 108 -0.52 -2.74 -6.59
N ALA A 109 -1.19 -3.88 -6.71
CA ALA A 109 -0.82 -5.10 -6.00
C ALA A 109 0.31 -5.88 -6.68
N ALA A 110 0.38 -5.93 -8.01
CA ALA A 110 1.43 -6.66 -8.71
C ALA A 110 2.85 -6.12 -8.45
N PRO A 111 3.11 -4.80 -8.47
CA PRO A 111 4.42 -4.28 -8.09
C PRO A 111 4.79 -4.58 -6.64
N LEU A 112 3.82 -4.63 -5.72
CA LEU A 112 4.07 -5.00 -4.32
C LEU A 112 4.55 -6.45 -4.21
N ILE A 113 3.94 -7.39 -4.95
CA ILE A 113 4.39 -8.77 -5.03
C ILE A 113 5.79 -8.86 -5.67
N ALA A 114 5.98 -8.18 -6.79
CA ALA A 114 7.27 -8.16 -7.50
C ALA A 114 8.39 -7.61 -6.60
N GLY A 115 8.11 -6.52 -5.88
CA GLY A 115 9.03 -5.96 -4.89
C GLY A 115 9.40 -6.95 -3.80
N GLY A 116 8.40 -7.65 -3.25
CA GLY A 116 8.62 -8.70 -2.26
C GLY A 116 9.49 -9.84 -2.78
N LEU A 117 9.24 -10.32 -4.00
CA LEU A 117 10.07 -11.37 -4.65
C LEU A 117 11.52 -10.90 -4.86
N ILE A 118 11.72 -9.65 -5.26
CA ILE A 118 13.05 -9.05 -5.40
C ILE A 118 13.79 -9.04 -4.06
N LEU A 119 13.11 -8.68 -2.96
CA LEU A 119 13.72 -8.66 -1.63
C LEU A 119 14.13 -10.06 -1.16
N LEU A 120 13.39 -11.11 -1.51
CA LEU A 120 13.79 -12.50 -1.23
C LEU A 120 15.09 -12.90 -1.95
N GLY A 121 15.47 -12.21 -3.01
CA GLY A 121 16.72 -12.42 -3.72
C GLY A 121 17.98 -11.87 -3.01
N ILE A 122 17.82 -10.95 -2.06
CA ILE A 122 18.95 -10.24 -1.41
C ILE A 122 19.94 -11.20 -0.74
N PRO A 123 19.50 -12.22 0.02
CA PRO A 123 20.44 -13.16 0.68
C PRO A 123 21.26 -14.01 -0.31
N HIS A 124 20.81 -14.15 -1.54
CA HIS A 124 21.40 -15.04 -2.55
C HIS A 124 22.46 -14.34 -3.43
N VAL A 125 22.76 -13.08 -3.16
CA VAL A 125 23.79 -12.32 -3.89
C VAL A 125 24.91 -11.90 -2.93
N ASP A 126 26.17 -11.92 -3.39
CA ASP A 126 27.33 -11.57 -2.56
C ASP A 126 27.72 -10.09 -2.68
N SER A 127 27.51 -9.50 -3.86
CA SER A 127 27.89 -8.11 -4.13
C SER A 127 27.06 -7.11 -3.33
N ALA A 128 27.73 -6.25 -2.56
CA ALA A 128 27.09 -5.17 -1.81
C ALA A 128 26.28 -4.22 -2.72
N GLY A 129 26.82 -3.90 -3.91
CA GLY A 129 26.11 -3.07 -4.89
C GLY A 129 24.82 -3.72 -5.38
N MET A 130 24.83 -5.04 -5.62
CA MET A 130 23.65 -5.79 -6.03
C MET A 130 22.61 -5.85 -4.91
N LYS A 131 23.02 -6.08 -3.65
CA LYS A 131 22.13 -6.02 -2.48
C LYS A 131 21.40 -4.67 -2.40
N ILE A 132 22.16 -3.57 -2.56
CA ILE A 132 21.61 -2.21 -2.57
C ILE A 132 20.63 -2.04 -3.73
N ALA A 133 20.97 -2.46 -4.94
CA ALA A 133 20.10 -2.35 -6.11
C ALA A 133 18.77 -3.10 -5.91
N LEU A 134 18.83 -4.35 -5.44
CA LEU A 134 17.64 -5.15 -5.14
C LEU A 134 16.77 -4.48 -4.06
N LEU A 135 17.41 -3.90 -3.05
CA LEU A 135 16.71 -3.22 -1.97
C LEU A 135 16.04 -1.93 -2.45
N VAL A 136 16.72 -1.14 -3.28
CA VAL A 136 16.18 0.09 -3.90
C VAL A 136 14.96 -0.24 -4.78
N ILE A 137 15.09 -1.21 -5.69
CA ILE A 137 14.03 -1.59 -6.62
C ILE A 137 12.89 -2.24 -5.85
N GLY A 138 13.17 -3.24 -5.02
CA GLY A 138 12.16 -3.98 -4.28
C GLY A 138 11.32 -3.09 -3.37
N SER A 139 11.97 -2.23 -2.57
CA SER A 139 11.26 -1.31 -1.68
C SER A 139 10.54 -0.19 -2.42
N GLY A 140 11.12 0.33 -3.51
CA GLY A 140 10.51 1.42 -4.27
C GLY A 140 9.21 1.03 -4.99
N LEU A 141 9.06 -0.24 -5.38
CA LEU A 141 7.84 -0.77 -6.01
C LEU A 141 6.61 -0.68 -5.10
N CYS A 142 6.79 -0.66 -3.78
CA CYS A 142 5.68 -0.51 -2.83
C CYS A 142 4.94 0.84 -2.96
N GLY A 143 5.56 1.85 -3.58
CA GLY A 143 4.96 3.16 -3.83
C GLY A 143 3.67 3.11 -4.65
N SER A 144 3.50 2.11 -5.51
CA SER A 144 2.35 1.93 -6.39
C SER A 144 1.01 1.90 -5.64
N ILE A 145 0.96 1.25 -4.46
CA ILE A 145 -0.29 1.04 -3.72
C ILE A 145 -0.87 2.34 -3.14
N TYR A 146 0.00 3.29 -2.75
CA TYR A 146 -0.44 4.57 -2.18
C TYR A 146 -1.20 5.46 -3.18
N VAL A 147 -0.94 5.26 -4.48
CA VAL A 147 -1.60 6.03 -5.56
C VAL A 147 -2.98 5.47 -5.86
N VAL A 148 -3.17 4.17 -5.74
CA VAL A 148 -4.38 3.48 -6.22
C VAL A 148 -5.42 3.24 -5.12
N CYS A 149 -5.02 2.99 -3.86
CA CYS A 149 -5.97 2.69 -2.79
C CYS A 149 -6.89 3.86 -2.40
N PRO A 150 -6.41 5.10 -2.15
CA PRO A 150 -7.29 6.19 -1.76
C PRO A 150 -8.38 6.52 -2.79
N PRO A 151 -8.08 6.60 -4.11
CA PRO A 151 -9.12 6.78 -5.12
C PRO A 151 -10.14 5.63 -5.16
N MET A 152 -9.70 4.37 -5.00
CA MET A 152 -10.61 3.23 -4.96
C MET A 152 -11.57 3.29 -3.77
N LEU A 153 -11.09 3.69 -2.58
CA LEU A 153 -11.94 3.92 -1.40
C LEU A 153 -12.97 5.02 -1.68
N GLY A 154 -12.58 6.08 -2.39
CA GLY A 154 -13.48 7.17 -2.78
C GLY A 154 -14.59 6.76 -3.75
N GLU A 155 -14.44 5.66 -4.52
CA GLU A 155 -15.43 5.25 -5.52
C GLU A 155 -16.73 4.69 -4.92
N PHE A 156 -16.66 4.05 -3.75
CA PHE A 156 -17.83 3.45 -3.09
C PHE A 156 -18.21 4.16 -1.77
N THR A 157 -17.44 5.16 -1.34
CA THR A 157 -17.72 5.90 -0.12
C THR A 157 -18.46 7.20 -0.45
N PRO A 158 -19.60 7.49 0.21
CA PRO A 158 -20.27 8.78 0.11
C PRO A 158 -19.34 9.96 0.39
N VAL A 159 -19.53 11.08 -0.32
CA VAL A 159 -18.62 12.26 -0.20
C VAL A 159 -18.50 12.74 1.24
N SER A 160 -19.66 12.78 1.94
CA SER A 160 -19.73 13.20 3.35
C SER A 160 -18.98 12.29 4.34
N GLN A 161 -18.64 11.04 3.93
CA GLN A 161 -17.98 10.05 4.78
C GLN A 161 -16.53 9.73 4.36
N ARG A 162 -16.08 10.21 3.19
CA ARG A 162 -14.75 9.91 2.63
C ARG A 162 -13.60 10.26 3.57
N GLY A 163 -13.67 11.44 4.19
CA GLY A 163 -12.62 11.88 5.11
C GLY A 163 -12.42 10.91 6.27
N ALA A 164 -13.51 10.48 6.90
CA ALA A 164 -13.47 9.53 8.02
C ALA A 164 -12.95 8.16 7.59
N VAL A 165 -13.42 7.62 6.45
CA VAL A 165 -12.99 6.32 5.93
C VAL A 165 -11.49 6.33 5.57
N ILE A 166 -11.00 7.41 4.93
CA ILE A 166 -9.58 7.56 4.60
C ILE A 166 -8.73 7.71 5.88
N ALA A 167 -9.23 8.43 6.89
CA ALA A 167 -8.53 8.57 8.17
C ALA A 167 -8.39 7.23 8.91
N ILE A 168 -9.48 6.43 8.96
CA ILE A 168 -9.45 5.09 9.57
C ILE A 168 -8.51 4.16 8.79
N TYR A 169 -8.58 4.18 7.45
CA TYR A 169 -7.64 3.46 6.59
C TYR A 169 -6.19 3.84 6.90
N GLY A 170 -5.89 5.15 7.01
CA GLY A 170 -4.58 5.66 7.36
C GLY A 170 -4.09 5.15 8.71
N ALA A 171 -4.94 5.24 9.74
CA ALA A 171 -4.62 4.76 11.08
C ALA A 171 -4.29 3.26 11.11
N LEU A 172 -5.06 2.44 10.37
CA LEU A 172 -4.86 0.99 10.37
C LEU A 172 -3.56 0.55 9.69
N TYR A 173 -3.26 1.07 8.50
CA TYR A 173 -2.02 0.64 7.84
C TYR A 173 -0.75 1.19 8.49
N THR A 174 -0.80 2.36 9.12
CA THR A 174 0.36 2.94 9.80
C THR A 174 0.79 2.18 11.05
N LEU A 175 -0.05 1.30 11.61
CA LEU A 175 0.35 0.39 12.68
C LEU A 175 1.56 -0.49 12.29
N SER A 176 1.71 -0.83 11.00
CA SER A 176 2.89 -1.55 10.52
C SER A 176 4.20 -0.79 10.74
N GLY A 177 4.13 0.55 10.81
CA GLY A 177 5.27 1.41 11.10
C GLY A 177 5.87 1.25 12.50
N ILE A 178 5.09 0.73 13.43
CA ILE A 178 5.55 0.38 14.78
C ILE A 178 6.07 -1.06 14.78
N ILE A 179 5.32 -1.97 14.16
CA ILE A 179 5.59 -3.41 14.22
C ILE A 179 6.84 -3.77 13.41
N ALA A 180 7.00 -3.22 12.21
CA ALA A 180 8.09 -3.61 11.31
C ALA A 180 9.49 -3.29 11.88
N PRO A 181 9.79 -2.07 12.36
CA PRO A 181 11.08 -1.77 12.97
C PRO A 181 11.37 -2.60 14.22
N PHE A 182 10.33 -2.88 15.03
CA PHE A 182 10.46 -3.73 16.21
C PHE A 182 10.83 -5.17 15.82
N VAL A 183 10.15 -5.77 14.85
CA VAL A 183 10.46 -7.11 14.35
C VAL A 183 11.88 -7.16 13.78
N MET A 184 12.27 -6.20 12.97
CA MET A 184 13.62 -6.12 12.43
C MET A 184 14.69 -6.04 13.53
N GLY A 185 14.46 -5.19 14.54
CA GLY A 185 15.36 -5.05 15.69
C GLY A 185 15.51 -6.34 16.47
N THR A 186 14.42 -7.06 16.75
CA THR A 186 14.46 -8.34 17.47
C THR A 186 15.19 -9.41 16.67
N VAL A 187 14.99 -9.49 15.36
CA VAL A 187 15.69 -10.45 14.49
C VAL A 187 17.19 -10.20 14.48
N ILE A 188 17.62 -8.93 14.36
CA ILE A 188 19.05 -8.57 14.39
C ILE A 188 19.67 -8.88 15.75
N GLN A 189 18.96 -8.62 16.85
CA GLN A 189 19.44 -8.94 18.20
C GLN A 189 19.64 -10.44 18.41
N HIS A 190 18.72 -11.28 17.92
CA HIS A 190 18.84 -12.74 18.04
C HIS A 190 19.93 -13.34 17.15
N ALA A 191 20.37 -12.65 16.10
CA ALA A 191 21.49 -13.07 15.27
C ALA A 191 22.85 -12.93 15.97
N GLY A 192 22.93 -12.30 17.14
CA GLY A 192 24.14 -12.15 17.94
C GLY A 192 25.26 -11.46 17.17
N GLY A 193 26.43 -12.14 17.04
CA GLY A 193 27.60 -11.61 16.32
C GLY A 193 27.45 -11.57 14.80
N ALA A 194 26.49 -12.31 14.22
CA ALA A 194 26.22 -12.39 12.77
C ALA A 194 25.19 -11.33 12.34
N MET A 195 25.51 -10.06 12.57
CA MET A 195 24.58 -8.93 12.31
C MET A 195 24.08 -8.91 10.86
N LEU A 196 24.91 -9.28 9.88
CA LEU A 196 24.51 -9.34 8.48
C LEU A 196 23.39 -10.36 8.26
N ASP A 197 23.46 -11.54 8.89
CA ASP A 197 22.44 -12.59 8.77
C ASP A 197 21.11 -12.14 9.38
N GLY A 198 21.17 -11.36 10.45
CA GLY A 198 19.99 -10.71 11.02
C GLY A 198 19.30 -9.78 10.02
N TYR A 199 20.08 -8.95 9.31
CA TYR A 199 19.53 -8.11 8.23
C TYR A 199 18.95 -8.93 7.09
N MET A 200 19.63 -10.01 6.66
CA MET A 200 19.12 -10.89 5.60
C MET A 200 17.77 -11.52 5.97
N THR A 201 17.68 -12.06 7.19
CA THR A 201 16.42 -12.61 7.73
C THR A 201 15.32 -11.55 7.78
N GLY A 202 15.62 -10.34 8.21
CA GLY A 202 14.68 -9.23 8.23
C GLY A 202 14.17 -8.85 6.83
N PHE A 203 15.03 -8.89 5.81
CA PHE A 203 14.60 -8.65 4.41
C PHE A 203 13.76 -9.78 3.83
N ILE A 204 14.00 -11.03 4.22
CA ILE A 204 13.14 -12.16 3.87
C ILE A 204 11.75 -11.93 4.47
N ILE A 205 11.64 -11.60 5.75
CA ILE A 205 10.37 -11.29 6.41
C ILE A 205 9.66 -10.15 5.68
N ASN A 206 10.37 -9.06 5.36
CA ASN A 206 9.81 -7.93 4.60
C ASN A 206 9.27 -8.38 3.24
N GLY A 207 10.03 -9.17 2.49
CA GLY A 207 9.60 -9.73 1.21
C GLY A 207 8.34 -10.58 1.32
N CYS A 208 8.28 -11.48 2.32
CA CYS A 208 7.10 -12.31 2.59
C CYS A 208 5.87 -11.46 2.94
N VAL A 209 6.01 -10.46 3.80
CA VAL A 209 4.91 -9.55 4.15
C VAL A 209 4.39 -8.81 2.93
N MET A 210 5.27 -8.29 2.07
CA MET A 210 4.88 -7.62 0.83
C MET A 210 4.15 -8.55 -0.14
N ILE A 211 4.61 -9.80 -0.29
CA ILE A 211 3.97 -10.78 -1.17
C ILE A 211 2.57 -11.11 -0.65
N VAL A 212 2.44 -11.44 0.64
CA VAL A 212 1.14 -11.74 1.25
C VAL A 212 0.18 -10.56 1.14
N ALA A 213 0.65 -9.35 1.44
CA ALA A 213 -0.14 -8.13 1.32
C ALA A 213 -0.58 -7.85 -0.12
N GLY A 214 0.31 -8.06 -1.09
CA GLY A 214 -0.01 -7.93 -2.52
C GLY A 214 -1.00 -8.98 -3.00
N LEU A 215 -0.88 -10.23 -2.56
CA LEU A 215 -1.84 -11.30 -2.88
C LEU A 215 -3.22 -10.99 -2.29
N LEU A 216 -3.29 -10.55 -1.03
CA LEU A 216 -4.55 -10.09 -0.43
C LEU A 216 -5.14 -8.91 -1.20
N GLY A 217 -4.30 -7.98 -1.66
CA GLY A 217 -4.72 -6.90 -2.55
C GLY A 217 -5.34 -7.42 -3.84
N LEU A 218 -4.68 -8.35 -4.57
CA LEU A 218 -5.23 -8.93 -5.80
C LEU A 218 -6.56 -9.65 -5.59
N LEU A 219 -6.73 -10.32 -4.45
CA LEU A 219 -7.92 -11.09 -4.14
C LEU A 219 -9.11 -10.24 -3.69
N LEU A 220 -8.84 -9.15 -2.95
CA LEU A 220 -9.86 -8.38 -2.24
C LEU A 220 -10.24 -7.05 -2.93
N LEU A 221 -9.42 -6.51 -3.84
CA LEU A 221 -9.68 -5.24 -4.51
C LEU A 221 -10.70 -5.37 -5.65
N TRP A 222 -12.00 -5.17 -5.31
CA TRP A 222 -13.14 -5.24 -6.23
C TRP A 222 -14.05 -4.01 -6.11
N PRO A 223 -13.57 -2.79 -6.39
CA PRO A 223 -14.31 -1.55 -6.13
C PRO A 223 -15.64 -1.47 -6.87
N ASN A 224 -15.73 -1.95 -8.11
CA ASN A 224 -16.96 -1.90 -8.91
C ASN A 224 -18.09 -2.71 -8.28
N THR A 225 -17.80 -3.89 -7.75
CA THR A 225 -18.77 -4.78 -7.08
C THR A 225 -19.25 -4.17 -5.77
N GLU A 226 -18.34 -3.58 -4.99
CA GLU A 226 -18.69 -2.92 -3.72
C GLU A 226 -19.56 -1.68 -3.96
N ARG A 227 -19.25 -0.89 -4.97
CA ARG A 227 -20.08 0.26 -5.35
C ARG A 227 -21.51 -0.17 -5.71
N ALA A 228 -21.65 -1.19 -6.52
CA ALA A 228 -22.98 -1.73 -6.87
C ALA A 228 -23.72 -2.22 -5.62
N ARG A 229 -23.04 -2.96 -4.73
CA ARG A 229 -23.64 -3.53 -3.51
C ARG A 229 -24.03 -2.47 -2.49
N LEU A 230 -23.19 -1.47 -2.24
CA LEU A 230 -23.39 -0.49 -1.18
C LEU A 230 -24.31 0.66 -1.58
N LEU A 231 -24.37 1.00 -2.88
CA LEU A 231 -25.19 2.09 -3.38
C LEU A 231 -26.53 1.64 -3.99
N SER A 232 -26.72 0.34 -4.27
CA SER A 232 -27.99 -0.19 -4.84
C SER A 232 -28.98 -0.67 -3.78
N GLU A 233 -28.58 -0.92 -2.54
CA GLU A 233 -29.52 -1.25 -1.46
C GLU A 233 -30.13 0.04 -0.88
N PRO A 234 -31.45 0.28 -1.08
CA PRO A 234 -32.12 1.40 -0.42
C PRO A 234 -32.09 1.21 1.08
N ALA A 235 -32.10 2.33 1.82
CA ALA A 235 -32.09 2.41 3.29
C ALA A 235 -33.36 1.81 3.96
N GLN A 236 -33.82 0.65 3.52
CA GLN A 236 -35.11 0.03 3.94
C GLN A 236 -35.03 -0.83 5.22
N ALA A 237 -33.94 -0.86 5.95
CA ALA A 237 -33.84 -1.67 7.17
C ALA A 237 -33.57 -0.84 8.43
N LYS A 238 -34.37 0.22 8.66
CA LYS A 238 -34.25 0.97 9.94
C LYS A 238 -35.58 1.27 10.64
N PHE A 239 -36.69 0.67 10.23
CA PHE A 239 -37.94 0.70 11.05
C PHE A 239 -38.69 -0.64 10.87
N ALA A 240 -38.24 -1.68 11.51
CA ALA A 240 -39.01 -2.83 11.93
C ALA A 240 -38.55 -3.22 13.34
#